data_477ea8dbae02efcb8558ae1e440dd4cf
#
_entry.id   477ea8dbae02efcb8558ae1e440dd4cf
#
_cell.length_a   1.000
_cell.length_b   1.000
_cell.length_c   1.000
_cell.angle_alpha   90.00
_cell.angle_beta   90.00
_cell.angle_gamma   90.00
#
_symmetry.space_group_name_H-M   'P 1'
#
loop_
_entity.id
_entity.type
_entity.pdbx_description
1 polymer ?
#
loop_
_entity_poly.entity_id
_entity_poly.type
_entity_poly.pdbx_seq_one_letter_code
_entity_poly.pdbx_strand_id
1 'polypeptide(L)'
;MKRVLVIGANSYIGKKFQDYVLKKIEAEIKVDMITAADGGWRKLELYEYDTILHLAAIVHKKNKKSLETMYDEVNHNLPVELARVAKESGVRQLIFMSTIAVFGDKESCITKNTMPKPVTYYGKSKLAAENDIIKLRNNNFKISIVRPPMVYGEGCKGNYAKLEKLARFTPIFPEYHNKRSIIHIDRLNECIYDLILTNHEGYVHPQDYNYLDTCSEIVKIRKRLNKKTKLLQGFSPQIKFVVNKFRMVSKLFGDLYYEEEVNERKEVYKYNN
;
A
#
# COMPACT_ATOMS: atom_id res chain seq x y z
N MET A 1 9.19 24.21 -9.18
CA MET A 1 8.30 23.47 -8.25
C MET A 1 7.33 22.64 -9.09
N LYS A 2 7.33 21.30 -8.89
CA LYS A 2 6.44 20.41 -9.65
C LYS A 2 5.00 20.51 -9.16
N ARG A 3 4.03 20.47 -10.07
CA ARG A 3 2.61 20.38 -9.72
C ARG A 3 2.16 18.92 -9.71
N VAL A 4 1.55 18.49 -8.62
CA VAL A 4 1.10 17.11 -8.40
C VAL A 4 -0.40 17.06 -8.17
N LEU A 5 -1.11 16.32 -8.99
CA LEU A 5 -2.54 16.05 -8.78
C LEU A 5 -2.70 14.71 -8.05
N VAL A 6 -3.29 14.74 -6.87
CA VAL A 6 -3.63 13.54 -6.09
C VAL A 6 -5.09 13.16 -6.33
N ILE A 7 -5.29 11.99 -6.95
CA ILE A 7 -6.63 11.41 -7.13
C ILE A 7 -6.93 10.50 -5.96
N GLY A 8 -7.79 10.94 -5.05
CA GLY A 8 -8.13 10.23 -3.81
C GLY A 8 -8.01 11.09 -2.56
N ALA A 9 -8.52 12.31 -2.62
CA ALA A 9 -8.50 13.31 -1.54
C ALA A 9 -9.01 12.79 -0.18
N ASN A 10 -9.96 11.84 -0.18
CA ASN A 10 -10.51 11.25 1.03
C ASN A 10 -9.73 10.02 1.54
N SER A 11 -8.66 9.61 0.84
CA SER A 11 -7.84 8.48 1.26
C SER A 11 -6.95 8.84 2.46
N TYR A 12 -6.67 7.85 3.31
CA TYR A 12 -5.74 8.01 4.43
C TYR A 12 -4.34 8.45 3.95
N ILE A 13 -3.80 7.77 2.92
CA ILE A 13 -2.48 8.08 2.37
C ILE A 13 -2.48 9.48 1.75
N GLY A 14 -3.53 9.86 0.99
CA GLY A 14 -3.59 11.17 0.35
C GLY A 14 -3.56 12.33 1.35
N LYS A 15 -4.35 12.24 2.42
CA LYS A 15 -4.35 13.26 3.49
C LYS A 15 -2.99 13.35 4.18
N LYS A 16 -2.40 12.21 4.54
CA LYS A 16 -1.08 12.18 5.20
C LYS A 16 0.04 12.65 4.27
N PHE A 17 -0.06 12.40 2.96
CA PHE A 17 0.89 12.93 1.98
C PHE A 17 0.78 14.45 1.84
N GLN A 18 -0.43 14.99 1.77
CA GLN A 18 -0.64 16.44 1.78
C GLN A 18 -0.06 17.08 3.04
N ASP A 19 -0.37 16.53 4.22
CA ASP A 19 0.18 17.00 5.50
C ASP A 19 1.71 16.94 5.54
N TYR A 20 2.31 15.89 4.95
CA TYR A 20 3.75 15.72 4.85
C TYR A 20 4.40 16.81 3.99
N VAL A 21 3.80 17.11 2.83
CA VAL A 21 4.32 18.16 1.93
C VAL A 21 4.18 19.55 2.56
N LEU A 22 3.04 19.85 3.21
CA LEU A 22 2.81 21.15 3.87
C LEU A 22 3.77 21.42 5.03
N LYS A 23 4.33 20.39 5.64
CA LYS A 23 5.32 20.51 6.73
C LYS A 23 6.74 20.76 6.24
N LYS A 24 7.04 20.58 4.95
CA LYS A 24 8.36 20.83 4.39
C LYS A 24 8.58 22.34 4.20
N ILE A 25 9.65 22.87 4.79
CA ILE A 25 10.00 24.30 4.73
C ILE A 25 10.28 24.76 3.30
N GLU A 26 10.95 23.88 2.50
CA GLU A 26 11.28 24.11 1.09
C GLU A 26 10.68 23.00 0.25
N ALA A 27 9.35 22.98 0.13
CA ALA A 27 8.70 21.97 -0.69
C ALA A 27 8.95 22.23 -2.19
N GLU A 28 9.54 21.26 -2.87
CA GLU A 28 9.78 21.31 -4.31
C GLU A 28 8.54 20.94 -5.13
N ILE A 29 7.46 20.54 -4.46
CA ILE A 29 6.20 20.15 -5.09
C ILE A 29 5.02 20.93 -4.50
N LYS A 30 4.03 21.19 -5.34
CA LYS A 30 2.69 21.70 -4.94
C LYS A 30 1.66 20.59 -5.19
N VAL A 31 0.79 20.34 -4.22
CA VAL A 31 -0.19 19.27 -4.24
C VAL A 31 -1.60 19.83 -4.35
N ASP A 32 -2.31 19.47 -5.41
CA ASP A 32 -3.76 19.66 -5.56
C ASP A 32 -4.44 18.29 -5.38
N MET A 33 -5.59 18.26 -4.69
CA MET A 33 -6.28 17.01 -4.34
C MET A 33 -7.71 16.99 -4.85
N ILE A 34 -8.11 15.87 -5.48
CA ILE A 34 -9.47 15.66 -5.95
C ILE A 34 -9.99 14.26 -5.58
N THR A 35 -11.30 14.11 -5.45
CA THR A 35 -11.93 12.79 -5.32
C THR A 35 -12.03 12.12 -6.69
N ALA A 36 -12.02 10.78 -6.71
CA ALA A 36 -12.25 10.04 -7.94
C ALA A 36 -13.75 9.79 -8.22
N ALA A 37 -14.58 9.86 -7.17
CA ALA A 37 -15.94 9.33 -7.18
C ALA A 37 -16.92 10.12 -8.07
N ASP A 38 -16.71 11.42 -8.20
CA ASP A 38 -17.56 12.33 -8.96
C ASP A 38 -17.09 12.56 -10.42
N GLY A 39 -15.97 11.92 -10.78
CA GLY A 39 -15.37 12.10 -12.11
C GLY A 39 -14.85 13.52 -12.39
N GLY A 40 -14.76 14.37 -11.36
CA GLY A 40 -14.35 15.77 -11.48
C GLY A 40 -12.97 15.97 -12.12
N TRP A 41 -12.09 14.97 -12.02
CA TRP A 41 -10.80 15.00 -12.70
C TRP A 41 -10.88 15.10 -14.23
N ARG A 42 -11.98 14.66 -14.87
CA ARG A 42 -12.20 14.78 -16.33
C ARG A 42 -12.44 16.21 -16.80
N LYS A 43 -12.74 17.12 -15.86
CA LYS A 43 -12.96 18.53 -16.12
C LYS A 43 -11.71 19.38 -15.88
N LEU A 44 -10.63 18.76 -15.37
CA LEU A 44 -9.37 19.45 -15.11
C LEU A 44 -8.49 19.50 -16.36
N GLU A 45 -7.76 20.56 -16.49
CA GLU A 45 -6.70 20.72 -17.48
C GLU A 45 -5.43 20.00 -17.00
N LEU A 46 -5.37 18.67 -17.28
CA LEU A 46 -4.31 17.79 -16.75
C LEU A 46 -2.91 18.19 -17.22
N TYR A 47 -2.77 18.90 -18.34
CA TYR A 47 -1.48 19.42 -18.84
C TYR A 47 -0.78 20.38 -17.86
N GLU A 48 -1.50 20.93 -16.89
CA GLU A 48 -0.92 21.77 -15.86
C GLU A 48 -0.14 20.99 -14.79
N TYR A 49 -0.26 19.66 -14.76
CA TYR A 49 0.38 18.82 -13.76
C TYR A 49 1.58 18.05 -14.32
N ASP A 50 2.66 18.03 -13.57
CA ASP A 50 3.85 17.22 -13.87
C ASP A 50 3.64 15.74 -13.53
N THR A 51 2.92 15.48 -12.43
CA THR A 51 2.70 14.13 -11.90
C THR A 51 1.25 13.94 -11.44
N ILE A 52 0.69 12.79 -11.74
CA ILE A 52 -0.56 12.31 -11.14
C ILE A 52 -0.24 11.20 -10.14
N LEU A 53 -0.67 11.36 -8.89
CA LEU A 53 -0.61 10.34 -7.84
C LEU A 53 -2.00 9.73 -7.66
N HIS A 54 -2.19 8.51 -8.14
CA HIS A 54 -3.47 7.81 -8.06
C HIS A 54 -3.56 6.92 -6.81
N LEU A 55 -4.34 7.36 -5.81
CA LEU A 55 -4.56 6.69 -4.53
C LEU A 55 -5.99 6.15 -4.36
N ALA A 56 -6.90 6.53 -5.27
CA ALA A 56 -8.29 6.12 -5.17
C ALA A 56 -8.43 4.61 -5.36
N ALA A 57 -9.10 3.95 -4.44
CA ALA A 57 -9.41 2.52 -4.53
C ALA A 57 -10.51 2.11 -3.55
N ILE A 58 -11.26 1.09 -3.92
CA ILE A 58 -12.06 0.31 -2.98
C ILE A 58 -11.16 -0.76 -2.38
N VAL A 59 -10.93 -0.71 -1.05
CA VAL A 59 -9.93 -1.56 -0.38
C VAL A 59 -10.57 -2.53 0.62
N HIS A 60 -11.34 -2.06 1.59
CA HIS A 60 -11.74 -2.82 2.78
C HIS A 60 -13.14 -3.47 2.68
N LYS A 61 -13.66 -3.69 1.48
CA LYS A 61 -14.92 -4.42 1.28
C LYS A 61 -14.72 -5.93 1.41
N LYS A 62 -15.80 -6.65 1.70
CA LYS A 62 -15.77 -8.12 1.74
C LYS A 62 -15.42 -8.69 0.37
N ASN A 63 -14.67 -9.80 0.35
CA ASN A 63 -14.32 -10.50 -0.90
C ASN A 63 -15.51 -11.34 -1.38
N LYS A 64 -16.53 -10.71 -1.92
CA LYS A 64 -17.76 -11.32 -2.45
C LYS A 64 -17.83 -11.16 -3.95
N LYS A 65 -18.33 -12.18 -4.67
CA LYS A 65 -18.51 -12.16 -6.12
C LYS A 65 -19.40 -11.00 -6.60
N SER A 66 -20.41 -10.63 -5.83
CA SER A 66 -21.29 -9.48 -6.13
C SER A 66 -20.59 -8.11 -6.12
N LEU A 67 -19.35 -8.03 -5.67
CA LEU A 67 -18.54 -6.82 -5.67
C LEU A 67 -17.42 -6.84 -6.73
N GLU A 68 -17.32 -7.89 -7.53
CA GLU A 68 -16.27 -8.07 -8.54
C GLU A 68 -16.29 -6.93 -9.57
N THR A 69 -17.46 -6.67 -10.17
CA THR A 69 -17.66 -5.59 -11.14
C THR A 69 -17.27 -4.24 -10.55
N MET A 70 -17.69 -3.94 -9.31
CA MET A 70 -17.35 -2.69 -8.66
C MET A 70 -15.83 -2.56 -8.40
N TYR A 71 -15.14 -3.68 -8.06
CA TYR A 71 -13.69 -3.66 -7.94
C TYR A 71 -13.02 -3.41 -9.29
N ASP A 72 -13.54 -4.00 -10.35
CA ASP A 72 -13.00 -3.83 -11.69
C ASP A 72 -13.20 -2.41 -12.20
N GLU A 73 -14.39 -1.85 -12.05
CA GLU A 73 -14.70 -0.47 -12.47
C GLU A 73 -13.80 0.56 -11.76
N VAL A 74 -13.70 0.48 -10.42
CA VAL A 74 -13.03 1.53 -9.63
C VAL A 74 -11.52 1.32 -9.52
N ASN A 75 -11.05 0.06 -9.41
CA ASN A 75 -9.64 -0.19 -9.17
C ASN A 75 -8.86 -0.55 -10.44
N HIS A 76 -9.54 -0.86 -11.55
CA HIS A 76 -8.92 -1.20 -12.83
C HIS A 76 -9.30 -0.20 -13.92
N ASN A 77 -10.59 -0.11 -14.33
CA ASN A 77 -10.98 0.68 -15.48
C ASN A 77 -10.72 2.18 -15.28
N LEU A 78 -11.11 2.73 -14.13
CA LEU A 78 -10.93 4.16 -13.85
C LEU A 78 -9.44 4.58 -13.86
N PRO A 79 -8.49 3.92 -13.16
CA PRO A 79 -7.09 4.32 -13.24
C PRO A 79 -6.45 4.11 -14.61
N VAL A 80 -6.91 3.14 -15.41
CA VAL A 80 -6.45 2.96 -16.79
C VAL A 80 -6.94 4.09 -17.68
N GLU A 81 -8.21 4.48 -17.57
CA GLU A 81 -8.76 5.65 -18.26
C GLU A 81 -7.98 6.92 -17.90
N LEU A 82 -7.81 7.18 -16.60
CA LEU A 82 -7.03 8.31 -16.12
C LEU A 82 -5.60 8.33 -16.69
N ALA A 83 -4.94 7.16 -16.71
CA ALA A 83 -3.59 7.06 -17.25
C ALA A 83 -3.49 7.40 -18.74
N ARG A 84 -4.50 7.01 -19.55
CA ARG A 84 -4.59 7.36 -20.98
C ARG A 84 -4.77 8.86 -21.15
N VAL A 85 -5.76 9.43 -20.47
CA VAL A 85 -6.05 10.88 -20.57
C VAL A 85 -4.85 11.70 -20.07
N ALA A 86 -4.19 11.28 -18.98
CA ALA A 86 -3.00 11.94 -18.46
C ALA A 86 -1.86 11.96 -19.51
N LYS A 87 -1.60 10.81 -20.14
CA LYS A 87 -0.60 10.69 -21.21
C LYS A 87 -0.92 11.60 -22.41
N GLU A 88 -2.16 11.60 -22.88
CA GLU A 88 -2.64 12.42 -23.98
C GLU A 88 -2.57 13.92 -23.66
N SER A 89 -2.79 14.29 -22.40
CA SER A 89 -2.67 15.66 -21.90
C SER A 89 -1.21 16.11 -21.65
N GLY A 90 -0.20 15.26 -21.89
CA GLY A 90 1.20 15.66 -21.73
C GLY A 90 1.72 15.62 -20.29
N VAL A 91 1.02 14.99 -19.34
CA VAL A 91 1.53 14.67 -17.99
C VAL A 91 2.79 13.81 -18.12
N ARG A 92 3.83 14.12 -17.33
CA ARG A 92 5.11 13.42 -17.45
C ARG A 92 5.22 12.15 -16.64
N GLN A 93 4.45 12.05 -15.53
CA GLN A 93 4.52 10.90 -14.63
C GLN A 93 3.17 10.51 -14.07
N LEU A 94 2.90 9.20 -13.99
CA LEU A 94 1.84 8.62 -13.20
C LEU A 94 2.43 7.72 -12.12
N ILE A 95 2.04 7.95 -10.85
CA ILE A 95 2.33 7.06 -9.73
C ILE A 95 1.04 6.34 -9.36
N PHE A 96 1.01 5.03 -9.60
CA PHE A 96 -0.14 4.19 -9.29
C PHE A 96 0.08 3.44 -7.98
N MET A 97 -0.78 3.71 -6.98
CA MET A 97 -0.74 3.01 -5.71
C MET A 97 -1.42 1.64 -5.85
N SER A 98 -0.60 0.60 -5.92
CA SER A 98 -1.01 -0.80 -5.91
C SER A 98 -0.95 -1.40 -4.49
N THR A 99 -0.49 -2.64 -4.32
CA THR A 99 -0.50 -3.35 -3.03
C THR A 99 0.31 -4.65 -3.10
N ILE A 100 0.89 -5.08 -1.96
CA ILE A 100 1.47 -6.42 -1.80
C ILE A 100 0.43 -7.54 -2.09
N ALA A 101 -0.87 -7.27 -1.97
CA ALA A 101 -1.93 -8.26 -2.18
C ALA A 101 -2.00 -8.81 -3.63
N VAL A 102 -1.30 -8.21 -4.58
CA VAL A 102 -1.16 -8.74 -5.95
C VAL A 102 -0.39 -10.07 -5.98
N PHE A 103 0.46 -10.34 -4.99
CA PHE A 103 1.18 -11.62 -4.90
C PHE A 103 0.34 -12.77 -4.31
N GLY A 104 -0.82 -12.44 -3.69
CA GLY A 104 -1.68 -13.44 -3.09
C GLY A 104 -1.29 -13.81 -1.67
N ASP A 105 -1.49 -15.07 -1.30
CA ASP A 105 -1.26 -15.60 0.05
C ASP A 105 -0.58 -16.98 0.06
N LYS A 106 -0.07 -17.44 -1.09
CA LYS A 106 0.63 -18.72 -1.19
C LYS A 106 2.13 -18.59 -0.90
N GLU A 107 2.73 -17.51 -1.38
CA GLU A 107 4.15 -17.22 -1.16
C GLU A 107 4.31 -16.37 0.11
N SER A 108 5.11 -16.86 1.04
CA SER A 108 5.42 -16.12 2.28
C SER A 108 6.48 -15.06 2.05
N CYS A 109 7.53 -15.38 1.28
CA CYS A 109 8.62 -14.49 0.91
C CYS A 109 8.46 -14.05 -0.54
N ILE A 110 8.41 -12.75 -0.77
CA ILE A 110 8.31 -12.17 -2.10
C ILE A 110 9.69 -11.68 -2.52
N THR A 111 10.24 -12.33 -3.52
CA THR A 111 11.52 -12.00 -4.17
C THR A 111 11.29 -11.23 -5.46
N LYS A 112 12.35 -10.73 -6.09
CA LYS A 112 12.31 -10.11 -7.42
C LYS A 112 11.74 -11.04 -8.51
N ASN A 113 11.82 -12.35 -8.32
CA ASN A 113 11.35 -13.36 -9.27
C ASN A 113 9.94 -13.87 -8.95
N THR A 114 9.34 -13.44 -7.84
CA THR A 114 8.00 -13.89 -7.46
C THR A 114 6.94 -13.31 -8.40
N MET A 115 6.21 -14.18 -9.07
CA MET A 115 5.13 -13.79 -9.99
C MET A 115 3.85 -13.43 -9.22
N PRO A 116 3.20 -12.31 -9.52
CA PRO A 116 1.91 -11.97 -8.94
C PRO A 116 0.84 -13.03 -9.21
N LYS A 117 0.17 -13.51 -8.15
CA LYS A 117 -0.93 -14.49 -8.20
C LYS A 117 -2.04 -14.13 -7.21
N PRO A 118 -2.77 -13.03 -7.44
CA PRO A 118 -3.76 -12.54 -6.51
C PRO A 118 -4.95 -13.49 -6.37
N VAL A 119 -5.43 -13.62 -5.13
CA VAL A 119 -6.56 -14.50 -4.77
C VAL A 119 -7.81 -13.71 -4.33
N THR A 120 -7.71 -12.40 -4.19
CA THR A 120 -8.85 -11.51 -3.86
C THR A 120 -9.27 -10.72 -5.08
N TYR A 121 -10.55 -10.34 -5.16
CA TYR A 121 -11.03 -9.40 -6.19
C TYR A 121 -10.26 -8.08 -6.14
N TYR A 122 -9.95 -7.56 -4.95
CA TYR A 122 -9.09 -6.41 -4.77
C TYR A 122 -7.70 -6.60 -5.39
N GLY A 123 -6.99 -7.69 -5.05
CA GLY A 123 -5.67 -7.96 -5.62
C GLY A 123 -5.71 -8.18 -7.13
N LYS A 124 -6.74 -8.89 -7.63
CA LYS A 124 -6.95 -9.11 -9.07
C LYS A 124 -7.18 -7.81 -9.83
N SER A 125 -8.06 -6.93 -9.33
CA SER A 125 -8.34 -5.65 -9.99
C SER A 125 -7.12 -4.71 -9.97
N LYS A 126 -6.33 -4.71 -8.87
CA LYS A 126 -5.08 -3.93 -8.84
C LYS A 126 -4.05 -4.46 -9.82
N LEU A 127 -3.87 -5.79 -9.92
CA LEU A 127 -2.94 -6.39 -10.88
C LEU A 127 -3.37 -6.15 -12.34
N ALA A 128 -4.67 -6.23 -12.64
CA ALA A 128 -5.20 -5.91 -13.96
C ALA A 128 -4.86 -4.45 -14.35
N ALA A 129 -5.07 -3.52 -13.43
CA ALA A 129 -4.71 -2.11 -13.63
C ALA A 129 -3.19 -1.93 -13.86
N GLU A 130 -2.35 -2.59 -13.05
CA GLU A 130 -0.89 -2.54 -13.25
C GLU A 130 -0.50 -2.97 -14.67
N ASN A 131 -1.03 -4.11 -15.12
CA ASN A 131 -0.73 -4.68 -16.42
C ASN A 131 -1.13 -3.77 -17.59
N ASP A 132 -2.22 -3.04 -17.47
CA ASP A 132 -2.67 -2.16 -18.54
C ASP A 132 -2.02 -0.78 -18.45
N ILE A 133 -1.83 -0.23 -17.25
CA ILE A 133 -1.18 1.06 -17.04
C ILE A 133 0.29 1.00 -17.51
N ILE A 134 1.03 -0.06 -17.17
CA ILE A 134 2.47 -0.14 -17.49
C ILE A 134 2.73 -0.15 -19.01
N LYS A 135 1.79 -0.63 -19.83
CA LYS A 135 1.88 -0.59 -21.30
C LYS A 135 1.83 0.82 -21.88
N LEU A 136 1.31 1.80 -21.12
CA LEU A 136 1.19 3.19 -21.55
C LEU A 136 2.51 3.95 -21.44
N ARG A 137 3.51 3.44 -20.72
CA ARG A 137 4.79 4.11 -20.53
C ARG A 137 5.52 4.35 -21.85
N ASN A 138 6.23 5.47 -21.92
CA ASN A 138 7.16 5.81 -22.99
C ASN A 138 8.21 6.83 -22.48
N ASN A 139 9.04 7.36 -23.37
CA ASN A 139 10.08 8.33 -23.00
C ASN A 139 9.53 9.59 -22.32
N ASN A 140 8.31 10.03 -22.68
CA ASN A 140 7.68 11.25 -22.19
C ASN A 140 6.66 11.01 -21.07
N PHE A 141 6.27 9.74 -20.81
CA PHE A 141 5.29 9.38 -19.79
C PHE A 141 5.83 8.23 -18.93
N LYS A 142 6.38 8.59 -17.77
CA LYS A 142 6.94 7.64 -16.80
C LYS A 142 5.84 7.07 -15.91
N ILE A 143 5.95 5.79 -15.57
CA ILE A 143 4.98 5.09 -14.73
C ILE A 143 5.68 4.40 -13.58
N SER A 144 5.31 4.80 -12.35
CA SER A 144 5.72 4.12 -11.12
C SER A 144 4.55 3.34 -10.54
N ILE A 145 4.75 2.05 -10.30
CA ILE A 145 3.78 1.17 -9.65
C ILE A 145 4.27 0.87 -8.24
N VAL A 146 3.63 1.46 -7.26
CA VAL A 146 4.00 1.30 -5.85
C VAL A 146 3.17 0.19 -5.22
N ARG A 147 3.81 -0.85 -4.69
CA ARG A 147 3.19 -2.01 -4.04
C ARG A 147 3.46 -2.00 -2.54
N PRO A 148 2.82 -1.12 -1.75
CA PRO A 148 3.07 -1.06 -0.31
C PRO A 148 2.58 -2.36 0.37
N PRO A 149 3.27 -2.78 1.45
CA PRO A 149 2.76 -3.80 2.36
C PRO A 149 1.69 -3.22 3.27
N MET A 150 1.54 -3.74 4.48
CA MET A 150 0.64 -3.17 5.48
C MET A 150 1.16 -1.79 5.94
N VAL A 151 0.40 -0.75 5.61
CA VAL A 151 0.68 0.63 6.05
C VAL A 151 0.19 0.83 7.47
N TYR A 152 1.01 1.43 8.33
CA TYR A 152 0.66 1.74 9.71
C TYR A 152 1.05 3.19 10.08
N GLY A 153 0.58 3.63 11.23
CA GLY A 153 0.76 4.98 11.76
C GLY A 153 -0.54 5.53 12.32
N GLU A 154 -0.51 6.73 12.86
CA GLU A 154 -1.65 7.35 13.51
C GLU A 154 -2.86 7.47 12.57
N GLY A 155 -4.02 6.97 13.01
CA GLY A 155 -5.25 7.01 12.23
C GLY A 155 -5.32 6.04 11.05
N CYS A 156 -4.38 5.08 10.96
CA CYS A 156 -4.38 4.08 9.90
C CYS A 156 -5.65 3.22 9.91
N LYS A 157 -5.99 2.71 8.72
CA LYS A 157 -7.11 1.79 8.50
C LYS A 157 -6.59 0.40 8.12
N GLY A 158 -7.45 -0.60 8.14
CA GLY A 158 -7.11 -1.94 7.64
C GLY A 158 -6.59 -2.91 8.69
N ASN A 159 -5.56 -3.69 8.33
CA ASN A 159 -5.13 -4.81 9.16
C ASN A 159 -4.40 -4.38 10.43
N TYR A 160 -3.60 -3.31 10.38
CA TYR A 160 -2.91 -2.82 11.57
C TYR A 160 -3.89 -2.26 12.61
N ALA A 161 -4.89 -1.48 12.19
CA ALA A 161 -5.96 -1.02 13.09
C ALA A 161 -6.74 -2.17 13.73
N LYS A 162 -6.94 -3.29 12.99
CA LYS A 162 -7.55 -4.51 13.56
C LYS A 162 -6.63 -5.17 14.58
N LEU A 163 -5.33 -5.19 14.33
CA LEU A 163 -4.33 -5.69 15.27
C LEU A 163 -4.32 -4.85 16.55
N GLU A 164 -4.34 -3.53 16.44
CA GLU A 164 -4.46 -2.63 17.60
C GLU A 164 -5.73 -2.88 18.40
N LYS A 165 -6.87 -3.02 17.72
CA LYS A 165 -8.13 -3.36 18.38
C LYS A 165 -8.06 -4.71 19.07
N LEU A 166 -7.50 -5.73 18.42
CA LEU A 166 -7.31 -7.05 19.01
C LEU A 166 -6.43 -6.96 20.27
N ALA A 167 -5.27 -6.30 20.17
CA ALA A 167 -4.35 -6.12 21.30
C ALA A 167 -4.99 -5.39 22.47
N ARG A 168 -5.86 -4.42 22.22
CA ARG A 168 -6.55 -3.64 23.27
C ARG A 168 -7.43 -4.50 24.17
N PHE A 169 -8.12 -5.50 23.61
CA PHE A 169 -9.16 -6.26 24.30
C PHE A 169 -8.73 -7.66 24.72
N THR A 170 -7.66 -8.23 24.15
CA THR A 170 -7.26 -9.62 24.42
C THR A 170 -5.97 -9.64 25.24
N PRO A 171 -6.04 -10.00 26.55
CA PRO A 171 -4.87 -10.00 27.44
C PRO A 171 -3.98 -11.25 27.29
N ILE A 172 -4.50 -12.31 26.69
CA ILE A 172 -3.82 -13.59 26.55
C ILE A 172 -3.69 -13.92 25.06
N PHE A 173 -2.47 -14.21 24.60
CA PHE A 173 -2.20 -14.63 23.24
C PHE A 173 -1.35 -15.88 23.20
N PRO A 174 -1.55 -16.73 22.20
CA PRO A 174 -0.61 -17.78 21.94
C PRO A 174 0.71 -17.19 21.40
N GLU A 175 1.82 -17.69 21.87
CA GLU A 175 3.13 -17.35 21.35
C GLU A 175 3.30 -17.98 19.96
N TYR A 176 3.30 -17.15 18.94
CA TYR A 176 3.48 -17.55 17.54
C TYR A 176 4.19 -16.44 16.78
N HIS A 177 5.35 -16.77 16.27
CA HIS A 177 6.17 -15.81 15.53
C HIS A 177 5.92 -15.90 14.05
N ASN A 178 5.82 -14.74 13.42
CA ASN A 178 5.63 -14.59 11.98
C ASN A 178 6.41 -13.40 11.44
N LYS A 179 6.57 -13.34 10.13
CA LYS A 179 7.34 -12.31 9.44
C LYS A 179 6.47 -11.57 8.43
N ARG A 180 6.29 -10.27 8.62
CA ARG A 180 5.47 -9.45 7.72
C ARG A 180 6.17 -8.14 7.37
N SER A 181 6.16 -7.79 6.08
CA SER A 181 6.51 -6.42 5.70
C SER A 181 5.46 -5.44 6.15
N ILE A 182 5.91 -4.31 6.65
CA ILE A 182 5.11 -3.14 7.01
C ILE A 182 5.80 -1.89 6.51
N ILE A 183 5.07 -0.77 6.46
CA ILE A 183 5.65 0.53 6.22
C ILE A 183 4.93 1.61 7.03
N HIS A 184 5.70 2.46 7.73
CA HIS A 184 5.13 3.61 8.41
C HIS A 184 4.64 4.63 7.39
N ILE A 185 3.53 5.31 7.69
CA ILE A 185 2.92 6.27 6.75
C ILE A 185 3.88 7.39 6.35
N ASP A 186 4.71 7.89 7.28
CA ASP A 186 5.64 8.97 6.98
C ASP A 186 6.72 8.52 5.99
N ARG A 187 7.21 7.29 6.11
CA ARG A 187 8.19 6.70 5.18
C ARG A 187 7.58 6.41 3.81
N LEU A 188 6.32 6.00 3.79
CA LEU A 188 5.60 5.87 2.51
C LEU A 188 5.46 7.22 1.83
N ASN A 189 5.17 8.29 2.59
CA ASN A 189 5.08 9.65 2.07
C ASN A 189 6.43 10.14 1.55
N GLU A 190 7.51 9.87 2.27
CA GLU A 190 8.87 10.17 1.84
C GLU A 190 9.21 9.45 0.54
N CYS A 191 8.94 8.15 0.46
CA CYS A 191 9.10 7.37 -0.76
C CYS A 191 8.33 7.97 -1.95
N ILE A 192 7.06 8.31 -1.77
CA ILE A 192 6.23 8.94 -2.81
C ILE A 192 6.84 10.28 -3.25
N TYR A 193 7.30 11.10 -2.30
CA TYR A 193 7.94 12.38 -2.57
C TYR A 193 9.19 12.21 -3.44
N ASP A 194 10.05 11.26 -3.11
CA ASP A 194 11.27 10.96 -3.87
C ASP A 194 10.97 10.44 -5.28
N LEU A 195 9.93 9.57 -5.42
CA LEU A 195 9.49 9.11 -6.74
C LEU A 195 9.03 10.26 -7.64
N ILE A 196 8.37 11.27 -7.06
CA ILE A 196 7.95 12.48 -7.78
C ILE A 196 9.16 13.30 -8.20
N LEU A 197 10.10 13.56 -7.29
CA LEU A 197 11.28 14.39 -7.58
C LEU A 197 12.17 13.77 -8.66
N THR A 198 12.38 12.46 -8.59
CA THR A 198 13.29 11.73 -9.51
C THR A 198 12.63 11.33 -10.83
N ASN A 199 11.32 11.58 -11.03
CA ASN A 199 10.53 11.01 -12.14
C ASN A 199 10.80 9.50 -12.29
N HIS A 200 10.76 8.79 -11.17
CA HIS A 200 11.01 7.35 -11.13
C HIS A 200 10.06 6.59 -12.07
N GLU A 201 10.52 5.48 -12.65
CA GLU A 201 9.67 4.53 -13.37
C GLU A 201 9.95 3.09 -12.92
N GLY A 202 8.94 2.23 -13.04
CA GLY A 202 9.03 0.82 -12.68
C GLY A 202 8.28 0.45 -11.41
N TYR A 203 8.56 -0.76 -10.92
CA TYR A 203 7.91 -1.29 -9.71
C TYR A 203 8.68 -0.91 -8.45
N VAL A 204 7.96 -0.52 -7.41
CA VAL A 204 8.50 -0.10 -6.12
C VAL A 204 7.81 -0.88 -5.01
N HIS A 205 8.60 -1.51 -4.14
CA HIS A 205 8.15 -2.31 -3.00
C HIS A 205 8.64 -1.67 -1.68
N PRO A 206 8.03 -0.55 -1.26
CA PRO A 206 8.50 0.18 -0.08
C PRO A 206 8.20 -0.62 1.17
N GLN A 207 9.17 -0.72 2.09
CA GLN A 207 9.01 -1.38 3.37
C GLN A 207 9.93 -0.80 4.45
N ASP A 208 9.55 -0.95 5.70
CA ASP A 208 10.41 -0.67 6.83
C ASP A 208 11.57 -1.69 6.89
N TYR A 209 12.68 -1.30 7.48
CA TYR A 209 13.82 -2.20 7.66
C TYR A 209 13.45 -3.45 8.48
N ASN A 210 12.68 -3.24 9.55
CA ASN A 210 12.29 -4.32 10.44
C ASN A 210 10.94 -4.92 10.01
N TYR A 211 10.89 -6.24 9.96
CA TYR A 211 9.63 -6.96 9.78
C TYR A 211 8.80 -6.94 11.06
N LEU A 212 7.50 -6.91 10.89
CA LEU A 212 6.56 -7.06 11.99
C LEU A 212 6.46 -8.54 12.37
N ASP A 213 6.67 -8.83 13.66
CA ASP A 213 6.20 -10.02 14.33
C ASP A 213 4.92 -9.70 15.09
N THR A 214 3.85 -10.41 14.80
CA THR A 214 2.50 -10.06 15.31
C THR A 214 2.42 -10.16 16.82
N CYS A 215 3.01 -11.18 17.44
CA CYS A 215 2.98 -11.32 18.89
C CYS A 215 3.79 -10.23 19.58
N SER A 216 4.99 -9.97 19.09
CA SER A 216 5.85 -8.89 19.60
C SER A 216 5.15 -7.53 19.50
N GLU A 217 4.45 -7.27 18.37
CA GLU A 217 3.72 -6.00 18.18
C GLU A 217 2.52 -5.90 19.12
N ILE A 218 1.78 -6.99 19.37
CA ILE A 218 0.71 -7.01 20.36
C ILE A 218 1.24 -6.66 21.76
N VAL A 219 2.37 -7.23 22.15
CA VAL A 219 3.02 -6.91 23.43
C VAL A 219 3.39 -5.42 23.50
N LYS A 220 4.00 -4.87 22.43
CA LYS A 220 4.35 -3.44 22.35
C LYS A 220 3.12 -2.54 22.45
N ILE A 221 2.04 -2.84 21.70
CA ILE A 221 0.79 -2.08 21.75
C ILE A 221 0.21 -2.09 23.16
N ARG A 222 0.14 -3.26 23.80
CA ARG A 222 -0.39 -3.39 25.16
C ARG A 222 0.45 -2.66 26.20
N LYS A 223 1.80 -2.72 26.07
CA LYS A 223 2.71 -1.97 26.93
C LYS A 223 2.46 -0.46 26.82
N ARG A 224 2.29 0.08 25.60
CA ARG A 224 1.91 1.49 25.37
C ARG A 224 0.58 1.88 26.03
N LEU A 225 -0.33 0.92 26.19
CA LEU A 225 -1.62 1.09 26.87
C LEU A 225 -1.57 0.79 28.39
N ASN A 226 -0.39 0.58 28.97
CA ASN A 226 -0.21 0.16 30.37
C ASN A 226 -0.96 -1.14 30.73
N LYS A 227 -1.06 -2.09 29.77
CA LYS A 227 -1.74 -3.37 29.92
C LYS A 227 -0.75 -4.53 29.94
N LYS A 228 -0.90 -5.46 30.88
CA LYS A 228 -0.12 -6.71 30.91
C LYS A 228 -0.56 -7.68 29.81
N THR A 229 0.39 -8.44 29.26
CA THR A 229 0.13 -9.48 28.25
C THR A 229 0.67 -10.81 28.78
N LYS A 230 -0.13 -11.88 28.63
CA LYS A 230 0.30 -13.25 28.91
C LYS A 230 0.43 -14.00 27.58
N LEU A 231 1.62 -14.46 27.24
CA LEU A 231 1.85 -15.32 26.09
C LEU A 231 1.74 -16.79 26.55
N LEU A 232 1.01 -17.59 25.80
CA LEU A 232 0.84 -19.02 26.02
C LEU A 232 1.79 -19.79 25.09
N GLN A 233 2.75 -20.49 25.66
CA GLN A 233 3.70 -21.32 24.92
C GLN A 233 3.10 -22.69 24.54
N GLY A 234 3.70 -23.37 23.56
CA GLY A 234 3.33 -24.73 23.17
C GLY A 234 2.18 -24.86 22.16
N PHE A 235 1.57 -23.77 21.72
CA PHE A 235 0.44 -23.79 20.79
C PHE A 235 0.84 -23.53 19.32
N SER A 236 2.13 -23.41 19.00
CA SER A 236 2.58 -23.06 17.64
C SER A 236 2.07 -23.99 16.54
N PRO A 237 2.01 -25.33 16.68
CA PRO A 237 1.47 -26.22 15.64
C PRO A 237 0.00 -25.99 15.37
N GLN A 238 -0.81 -25.83 16.44
CA GLN A 238 -2.25 -25.60 16.33
C GLN A 238 -2.53 -24.26 15.65
N ILE A 239 -1.74 -23.23 15.98
CA ILE A 239 -1.88 -21.90 15.35
C ILE A 239 -1.47 -21.95 13.90
N LYS A 240 -0.37 -22.61 13.55
CA LYS A 240 0.04 -22.81 12.16
C LYS A 240 -1.06 -23.48 11.34
N PHE A 241 -1.71 -24.48 11.90
CA PHE A 241 -2.88 -25.11 11.27
C PHE A 241 -4.04 -24.12 11.06
N VAL A 242 -4.39 -23.32 12.08
CA VAL A 242 -5.46 -22.31 12.00
C VAL A 242 -5.10 -21.20 11.01
N VAL A 243 -3.86 -20.73 11.01
CA VAL A 243 -3.33 -19.72 10.07
C VAL A 243 -3.47 -20.22 8.64
N ASN A 244 -3.11 -21.47 8.38
CA ASN A 244 -3.18 -22.06 7.03
C ASN A 244 -4.62 -22.31 6.56
N LYS A 245 -5.54 -22.60 7.49
CA LYS A 245 -6.93 -22.92 7.18
C LYS A 245 -7.82 -21.68 7.05
N PHE A 246 -7.58 -20.66 7.88
CA PHE A 246 -8.47 -19.50 7.98
C PHE A 246 -7.79 -18.24 7.46
N ARG A 247 -8.17 -17.81 6.27
CA ARG A 247 -7.63 -16.63 5.60
C ARG A 247 -7.71 -15.33 6.42
N MET A 248 -8.70 -15.20 7.30
CA MET A 248 -8.80 -14.03 8.18
C MET A 248 -7.66 -14.01 9.20
N VAL A 249 -7.27 -15.19 9.71
CA VAL A 249 -6.17 -15.37 10.66
C VAL A 249 -4.84 -15.21 9.95
N SER A 250 -4.68 -15.77 8.74
CA SER A 250 -3.44 -15.65 7.95
C SER A 250 -3.11 -14.19 7.60
N LYS A 251 -4.10 -13.32 7.47
CA LYS A 251 -3.86 -11.89 7.23
C LYS A 251 -3.18 -11.16 8.39
N LEU A 252 -3.23 -11.69 9.60
CA LEU A 252 -2.58 -11.12 10.78
C LEU A 252 -1.39 -11.94 11.24
N PHE A 253 -1.50 -13.25 11.21
CA PHE A 253 -0.53 -14.19 11.77
C PHE A 253 0.26 -14.99 10.71
N GLY A 254 -0.11 -14.95 9.43
CA GLY A 254 0.65 -15.59 8.36
C GLY A 254 1.84 -14.76 7.94
N ASP A 255 2.87 -15.42 7.39
CA ASP A 255 4.00 -14.74 6.79
C ASP A 255 3.59 -14.10 5.45
N LEU A 256 4.04 -12.90 5.24
CA LEU A 256 3.99 -12.22 3.94
C LEU A 256 4.95 -11.03 3.95
N TYR A 257 6.10 -11.21 3.34
CA TYR A 257 7.13 -10.18 3.40
C TYR A 257 7.92 -10.10 2.10
N TYR A 258 8.44 -8.92 1.82
CA TYR A 258 9.40 -8.68 0.77
C TYR A 258 10.79 -9.10 1.23
N GLU A 259 11.51 -9.81 0.39
CA GLU A 259 12.95 -10.00 0.56
C GLU A 259 13.66 -8.64 0.57
N GLU A 260 14.80 -8.54 1.23
CA GLU A 260 15.53 -7.27 1.32
C GLU A 260 15.97 -6.72 -0.04
N GLU A 261 16.22 -7.60 -1.00
CA GLU A 261 16.72 -7.27 -2.33
C GLU A 261 15.62 -7.18 -3.41
N VAL A 262 14.34 -7.15 -3.02
CA VAL A 262 13.22 -7.11 -3.96
C VAL A 262 13.21 -5.84 -4.83
N ASN A 263 13.78 -4.75 -4.35
CA ASN A 263 13.98 -3.53 -5.11
C ASN A 263 15.35 -3.50 -5.77
N GLU A 264 15.42 -3.12 -7.04
CA GLU A 264 16.69 -3.00 -7.79
C GLU A 264 17.61 -1.90 -7.24
N ARG A 265 17.06 -0.89 -6.55
CA ARG A 265 17.81 0.19 -5.89
C ARG A 265 17.79 -0.02 -4.38
N LYS A 266 18.89 -0.53 -3.82
CA LYS A 266 19.06 -0.80 -2.38
C LYS A 266 18.98 0.45 -1.48
N GLU A 267 19.22 1.64 -1.99
CA GLU A 267 19.48 2.84 -1.17
C GLU A 267 18.26 3.74 -0.93
N VAL A 268 17.24 3.69 -1.78
CA VAL A 268 16.16 4.69 -1.78
C VAL A 268 15.01 4.37 -0.82
N TYR A 269 14.85 3.11 -0.38
CA TYR A 269 13.64 2.68 0.35
C TYR A 269 13.90 1.89 1.63
N LYS A 270 15.15 1.90 2.13
CA LYS A 270 15.50 1.40 3.46
C LYS A 270 15.56 2.58 4.43
N TYR A 271 14.58 2.68 5.26
CA TYR A 271 14.52 3.70 6.29
C TYR A 271 15.02 3.13 7.62
N ASN A 272 16.09 3.73 8.16
CA ASN A 272 16.56 3.43 9.51
C ASN A 272 15.61 4.03 10.55
N ASN A 273 15.38 3.32 11.65
CA ASN A 273 14.58 3.80 12.79
C ASN A 273 15.26 4.93 13.50
#